data_3de5ce7bff8d9f79d8464f53972e9025
#
_entry.id   3de5ce7bff8d9f79d8464f53972e9025
#
_cell.length_a   1.000
_cell.length_b   1.000
_cell.length_c   1.000
_cell.angle_alpha   90.00
_cell.angle_beta   90.00
_cell.angle_gamma   90.00
#
_symmetry.space_group_name_H-M   'P 1'
#
loop_
_entity.id
_entity.type
_entity.pdbx_description
1 polymer ?
#
loop_
_entity_poly.entity_id
_entity_poly.type
_entity_poly.pdbx_seq_one_letter_code
_entity_poly.pdbx_strand_id
1 'polypeptide(L)'
;YLAELAALVERERVRLVVPVSEEAMHASFVAPRLPPHVRLYSMPSERLLALHDKHAFVGVVRGYGLAAPDTHVLGEPGAAALAASAPHVVKPIWSCSGRGVQFRAAGQPLPSLDGEPAIVQRFVPGDVRTSFTLAHAGRVQRTIVYRGVVMSGTVAVCFERVPSHPAIEAWVETFVARAGWSGFVSFDFVVDDAGVAHAIECNPRATSGIHFVHPEDLARAIAAPEDPRTVLEKDVARLPRFLPSQTETQ
;
A
#
# COMPACT_ATOMS: atom_id res chain seq x y z
N TYR A 1 -23.17 6.48 -2.79
CA TYR A 1 -22.33 5.31 -2.80
C TYR A 1 -22.54 4.40 -1.58
N LEU A 2 -22.30 4.87 -0.30
CA LEU A 2 -22.40 4.01 0.90
C LEU A 2 -23.82 3.48 1.14
N ALA A 3 -24.85 4.30 0.92
CA ALA A 3 -26.25 3.88 1.06
C ALA A 3 -26.63 2.86 -0.02
N GLU A 4 -26.19 3.08 -1.25
CA GLU A 4 -26.42 2.16 -2.36
C GLU A 4 -25.70 0.84 -2.17
N LEU A 5 -24.44 0.87 -1.67
CA LEU A 5 -23.68 -0.34 -1.34
C LEU A 5 -24.39 -1.15 -0.26
N ALA A 6 -24.87 -0.52 0.82
CA ALA A 6 -25.63 -1.18 1.88
C ALA A 6 -26.93 -1.80 1.32
N ALA A 7 -27.70 -1.05 0.54
CA ALA A 7 -28.92 -1.55 -0.10
C ALA A 7 -28.66 -2.71 -1.06
N LEU A 8 -27.57 -2.68 -1.82
CA LEU A 8 -27.13 -3.77 -2.68
C LEU A 8 -26.81 -5.03 -1.88
N VAL A 9 -26.07 -4.88 -0.77
CA VAL A 9 -25.72 -5.98 0.13
C VAL A 9 -26.96 -6.70 0.66
N GLU A 10 -27.97 -5.95 1.07
CA GLU A 10 -29.25 -6.52 1.55
C GLU A 10 -30.03 -7.20 0.42
N ARG A 11 -30.21 -6.49 -0.71
CA ARG A 11 -31.00 -7.01 -1.85
C ARG A 11 -30.43 -8.30 -2.41
N GLU A 12 -29.10 -8.37 -2.55
CA GLU A 12 -28.41 -9.54 -3.14
C GLU A 12 -28.02 -10.57 -2.07
N ARG A 13 -28.38 -10.36 -0.81
CA ARG A 13 -28.06 -11.26 0.31
C ARG A 13 -26.56 -11.56 0.43
N VAL A 14 -25.74 -10.55 0.22
CA VAL A 14 -24.28 -10.64 0.28
C VAL A 14 -23.85 -10.99 1.71
N ARG A 15 -22.90 -11.90 1.85
CA ARG A 15 -22.31 -12.30 3.13
C ARG A 15 -20.90 -11.74 3.36
N LEU A 16 -20.23 -11.37 2.29
CA LEU A 16 -18.85 -10.91 2.31
C LEU A 16 -18.65 -9.80 1.27
N VAL A 17 -18.18 -8.65 1.73
CA VAL A 17 -17.77 -7.51 0.88
C VAL A 17 -16.25 -7.47 0.86
N VAL A 18 -15.64 -7.50 -0.32
CA VAL A 18 -14.18 -7.50 -0.51
C VAL A 18 -13.79 -6.31 -1.38
N PRO A 19 -13.39 -5.19 -0.78
CA PRO A 19 -12.82 -4.07 -1.54
C PRO A 19 -11.42 -4.45 -2.06
N VAL A 20 -11.12 -4.14 -3.31
CA VAL A 20 -9.88 -4.61 -3.96
C VAL A 20 -8.97 -3.49 -4.48
N SER A 21 -9.45 -2.25 -4.56
CA SER A 21 -8.69 -1.12 -5.11
C SER A 21 -8.84 0.14 -4.24
N GLU A 22 -8.74 1.33 -4.82
CA GLU A 22 -8.83 2.62 -4.10
C GLU A 22 -10.17 2.80 -3.37
N GLU A 23 -11.24 2.15 -3.86
CA GLU A 23 -12.56 2.18 -3.19
C GLU A 23 -12.52 1.58 -1.78
N ALA A 24 -11.48 0.82 -1.42
CA ALA A 24 -11.35 0.22 -0.08
C ALA A 24 -11.46 1.27 1.03
N MET A 25 -10.87 2.45 0.83
CA MET A 25 -10.93 3.54 1.80
C MET A 25 -12.36 4.08 1.96
N HIS A 26 -13.10 4.21 0.86
CA HIS A 26 -14.50 4.64 0.89
C HIS A 26 -15.43 3.52 1.39
N ALA A 27 -15.22 2.30 0.89
CA ALA A 27 -16.03 1.14 1.27
C ALA A 27 -15.93 0.81 2.77
N SER A 28 -14.77 1.09 3.40
CA SER A 28 -14.59 0.85 4.84
C SER A 28 -15.60 1.59 5.72
N PHE A 29 -16.11 2.74 5.28
CA PHE A 29 -17.16 3.52 5.98
C PHE A 29 -18.57 2.88 5.92
N VAL A 30 -18.74 1.82 5.12
CA VAL A 30 -20.03 1.12 5.08
C VAL A 30 -20.26 0.21 6.29
N ALA A 31 -19.19 -0.18 6.99
CA ALA A 31 -19.24 -1.17 8.08
C ALA A 31 -20.39 -0.95 9.10
N PRO A 32 -20.66 0.29 9.62
CA PRO A 32 -21.76 0.51 10.56
C PRO A 32 -23.18 0.34 9.95
N ARG A 33 -23.28 0.24 8.64
CA ARG A 33 -24.54 0.10 7.89
C ARG A 33 -24.79 -1.33 7.42
N LEU A 34 -23.80 -2.22 7.59
CA LEU A 34 -23.93 -3.60 7.18
C LEU A 34 -24.69 -4.42 8.23
N PRO A 35 -25.54 -5.37 7.81
CA PRO A 35 -26.13 -6.35 8.72
C PRO A 35 -25.05 -7.12 9.50
N PRO A 36 -25.31 -7.52 10.76
CA PRO A 36 -24.29 -8.19 11.61
C PRO A 36 -23.69 -9.47 11.04
N HIS A 37 -24.40 -10.13 10.13
CA HIS A 37 -23.93 -11.37 9.48
C HIS A 37 -23.07 -11.12 8.24
N VAL A 38 -22.93 -9.86 7.81
CA VAL A 38 -22.11 -9.47 6.65
C VAL A 38 -20.72 -9.08 7.11
N ARG A 39 -19.73 -9.75 6.58
CA ARG A 39 -18.33 -9.44 6.84
C ARG A 39 -17.81 -8.47 5.77
N LEU A 40 -17.18 -7.39 6.21
CA LEU A 40 -16.36 -6.53 5.37
C LEU A 40 -14.90 -6.97 5.51
N TYR A 41 -14.27 -7.35 4.39
CA TYR A 41 -12.86 -7.77 4.36
C TYR A 41 -11.95 -6.54 4.27
N SER A 42 -11.90 -5.79 5.38
CA SER A 42 -11.14 -4.55 5.50
C SER A 42 -10.89 -4.24 6.97
N MET A 43 -9.86 -3.47 7.26
CA MET A 43 -9.69 -2.83 8.56
C MET A 43 -10.65 -1.65 8.71
N PRO A 44 -10.88 -1.15 9.94
CA PRO A 44 -11.64 0.08 10.17
C PRO A 44 -11.10 1.27 9.38
N SER A 45 -12.00 2.16 8.93
CA SER A 45 -11.69 3.30 8.05
C SER A 45 -10.59 4.21 8.58
N GLU A 46 -10.60 4.51 9.87
CA GLU A 46 -9.59 5.33 10.54
C GLU A 46 -8.18 4.74 10.41
N ARG A 47 -8.05 3.40 10.46
CA ARG A 47 -6.76 2.71 10.29
C ARG A 47 -6.28 2.72 8.85
N LEU A 48 -7.21 2.57 7.90
CA LEU A 48 -6.89 2.67 6.48
C LEU A 48 -6.41 4.08 6.13
N LEU A 49 -7.13 5.11 6.58
CA LEU A 49 -6.78 6.51 6.32
C LEU A 49 -5.44 6.89 6.95
N ALA A 50 -5.18 6.47 8.20
CA ALA A 50 -3.89 6.73 8.86
C ALA A 50 -2.70 6.12 8.13
N LEU A 51 -2.89 4.98 7.43
CA LEU A 51 -1.83 4.36 6.63
C LEU A 51 -1.74 4.91 5.20
N HIS A 52 -2.84 5.39 4.66
CA HIS A 52 -2.84 6.02 3.33
C HIS A 52 -2.24 7.44 3.38
N ASP A 53 -2.39 8.14 4.48
CA ASP A 53 -1.67 9.39 4.76
C ASP A 53 -0.17 9.12 4.89
N LYS A 54 0.63 9.62 3.94
CA LYS A 54 2.07 9.35 3.86
C LYS A 54 2.88 9.88 5.05
N HIS A 55 2.41 10.95 5.71
CA HIS A 55 3.05 11.46 6.91
C HIS A 55 2.69 10.62 8.15
N ALA A 56 1.40 10.37 8.36
CA ALA A 56 0.93 9.55 9.48
C ALA A 56 1.48 8.13 9.42
N PHE A 57 1.56 7.53 8.23
CA PHE A 57 2.16 6.23 7.99
C PHE A 57 3.58 6.11 8.54
N VAL A 58 4.44 7.10 8.26
CA VAL A 58 5.82 7.10 8.77
C VAL A 58 5.86 7.11 10.30
N GLY A 59 4.98 7.87 10.94
CA GLY A 59 4.83 7.87 12.40
C GLY A 59 4.46 6.50 12.95
N VAL A 60 3.47 5.84 12.33
CA VAL A 60 3.01 4.49 12.72
C VAL A 60 4.14 3.48 12.61
N VAL A 61 4.83 3.39 11.47
CA VAL A 61 5.86 2.35 11.25
C VAL A 61 7.09 2.57 12.12
N ARG A 62 7.48 3.82 12.37
CA ARG A 62 8.55 4.14 13.33
C ARG A 62 8.18 3.75 14.75
N GLY A 63 6.91 3.92 15.14
CA GLY A 63 6.38 3.44 16.42
C GLY A 63 6.44 1.92 16.58
N TYR A 64 6.49 1.19 15.48
CA TYR A 64 6.72 -0.26 15.47
C TYR A 64 8.20 -0.66 15.40
N GLY A 65 9.13 0.31 15.37
CA GLY A 65 10.56 0.06 15.21
C GLY A 65 10.96 -0.31 13.77
N LEU A 66 10.13 -0.01 12.80
CA LEU A 66 10.35 -0.33 11.40
C LEU A 66 11.02 0.83 10.65
N ALA A 67 11.84 0.51 9.64
CA ALA A 67 12.53 1.49 8.85
C ALA A 67 11.58 2.20 7.86
N ALA A 68 11.66 3.53 7.89
CA ALA A 68 11.04 4.43 6.91
C ALA A 68 11.94 5.66 6.75
N PRO A 69 12.00 6.30 5.57
CA PRO A 69 12.81 7.48 5.36
C PRO A 69 12.36 8.64 6.25
N ASP A 70 13.29 9.54 6.55
CA ASP A 70 12.98 10.77 7.27
C ASP A 70 11.95 11.60 6.47
N THR A 71 10.87 12.02 7.14
CA THR A 71 9.69 12.59 6.47
C THR A 71 9.09 13.69 7.34
N HIS A 72 8.81 14.84 6.72
CA HIS A 72 8.20 16.00 7.35
C HIS A 72 7.11 16.59 6.46
N VAL A 73 6.13 17.25 7.07
CA VAL A 73 5.11 17.99 6.30
C VAL A 73 5.76 19.23 5.67
N LEU A 74 5.45 19.48 4.41
CA LEU A 74 5.90 20.67 3.69
C LEU A 74 5.43 21.93 4.43
N GLY A 75 6.37 22.86 4.67
CA GLY A 75 6.14 24.08 5.48
C GLY A 75 6.58 23.97 6.92
N GLU A 76 6.87 22.77 7.43
CA GLU A 76 7.46 22.60 8.76
C GLU A 76 8.97 22.87 8.76
N PRO A 77 9.56 23.31 9.89
CA PRO A 77 11.01 23.54 10.00
C PRO A 77 11.84 22.30 9.63
N GLY A 78 11.38 21.10 9.98
CA GLY A 78 12.05 19.84 9.66
C GLY A 78 12.15 19.59 8.14
N ALA A 79 11.12 19.97 7.37
CA ALA A 79 11.14 19.88 5.91
C ALA A 79 12.22 20.77 5.30
N ALA A 80 12.35 22.00 5.78
CA ALA A 80 13.37 22.94 5.32
C ALA A 80 14.79 22.46 5.68
N ALA A 81 14.99 21.95 6.90
CA ALA A 81 16.26 21.39 7.34
C ALA A 81 16.68 20.16 6.52
N LEU A 82 15.75 19.25 6.25
CA LEU A 82 15.99 18.09 5.40
C LEU A 82 16.36 18.52 3.99
N ALA A 83 15.60 19.43 3.39
CA ALA A 83 15.82 19.91 2.02
C ALA A 83 17.16 20.62 1.85
N ALA A 84 17.61 21.35 2.86
CA ALA A 84 18.91 22.01 2.84
C ALA A 84 20.07 21.00 2.91
N SER A 85 19.91 19.89 3.61
CA SER A 85 21.01 18.97 3.97
C SER A 85 21.11 17.71 3.09
N ALA A 86 20.03 17.31 2.40
CA ALA A 86 20.02 16.04 1.68
C ALA A 86 19.13 16.05 0.42
N PRO A 87 19.41 15.17 -0.56
CA PRO A 87 18.48 14.86 -1.63
C PRO A 87 17.14 14.38 -1.05
N HIS A 88 16.04 14.81 -1.64
CA HIS A 88 14.73 14.58 -1.10
C HIS A 88 13.66 14.47 -2.19
N VAL A 89 12.52 13.93 -1.80
CA VAL A 89 11.33 13.80 -2.64
C VAL A 89 10.21 14.62 -2.02
N VAL A 90 9.60 15.49 -2.82
CA VAL A 90 8.35 16.18 -2.46
C VAL A 90 7.19 15.44 -3.12
N LYS A 91 6.18 15.09 -2.34
CA LYS A 91 5.01 14.38 -2.86
C LYS A 91 3.73 14.74 -2.08
N PRO A 92 2.55 14.80 -2.74
CA PRO A 92 1.29 15.03 -2.05
C PRO A 92 1.05 13.95 -0.98
N ILE A 93 0.44 14.32 0.15
CA ILE A 93 0.09 13.37 1.22
C ILE A 93 -0.86 12.31 0.70
N TRP A 94 -1.90 12.75 -0.02
CA TRP A 94 -2.96 11.91 -0.59
C TRP A 94 -2.77 11.79 -2.10
N SER A 95 -1.98 10.81 -2.54
CA SER A 95 -1.77 10.57 -3.98
C SER A 95 -1.46 9.10 -4.23
N CYS A 96 -1.72 8.66 -5.44
CA CYS A 96 -1.37 7.34 -5.94
C CYS A 96 -0.66 7.44 -7.30
N SER A 97 -0.05 6.35 -7.75
CA SER A 97 0.55 6.22 -9.09
C SER A 97 1.66 7.25 -9.39
N GLY A 98 2.37 7.74 -8.37
CA GLY A 98 3.47 8.70 -8.53
C GLY A 98 3.06 10.11 -8.95
N ARG A 99 1.78 10.46 -8.88
CA ARG A 99 1.30 11.81 -9.24
C ARG A 99 1.90 12.86 -8.31
N GLY A 100 2.43 13.94 -8.89
CA GLY A 100 2.98 15.08 -8.15
C GLY A 100 4.31 14.81 -7.45
N VAL A 101 4.95 13.66 -7.69
CA VAL A 101 6.25 13.32 -7.11
C VAL A 101 7.36 14.15 -7.79
N GLN A 102 8.16 14.86 -6.98
CA GLN A 102 9.27 15.68 -7.44
C GLN A 102 10.55 15.27 -6.72
N PHE A 103 11.55 14.85 -7.49
CA PHE A 103 12.89 14.57 -6.96
C PHE A 103 13.73 15.86 -6.96
N ARG A 104 14.39 16.15 -5.86
CA ARG A 104 15.18 17.37 -5.65
C ARG A 104 16.54 17.07 -5.03
N ALA A 105 17.55 17.79 -5.49
CA ALA A 105 18.89 17.75 -4.86
C ALA A 105 18.89 18.53 -3.53
N ALA A 106 19.90 18.27 -2.70
CA ALA A 106 20.13 19.05 -1.49
C ALA A 106 20.29 20.56 -1.82
N GLY A 107 19.70 21.42 -1.01
CA GLY A 107 19.73 22.87 -1.19
C GLY A 107 18.79 23.43 -2.25
N GLN A 108 18.08 22.60 -3.01
CA GLN A 108 17.05 23.11 -3.91
C GLN A 108 15.84 23.66 -3.14
N PRO A 109 15.28 24.82 -3.55
CA PRO A 109 14.15 25.42 -2.85
C PRO A 109 12.94 24.50 -2.89
N LEU A 110 12.22 24.42 -1.77
CA LEU A 110 10.95 23.72 -1.69
C LEU A 110 9.88 24.47 -2.52
N PRO A 111 8.89 23.74 -3.08
CA PRO A 111 7.77 24.38 -3.78
C PRO A 111 6.94 25.22 -2.80
N SER A 112 6.18 26.19 -3.33
CA SER A 112 5.19 26.92 -2.54
C SER A 112 4.05 26.01 -2.09
N LEU A 113 3.36 26.41 -1.01
CA LEU A 113 2.21 25.68 -0.44
C LEU A 113 0.87 26.00 -1.13
N ASP A 114 0.89 26.53 -2.36
CA ASP A 114 -0.32 26.95 -3.09
C ASP A 114 -1.18 25.78 -3.60
N GLY A 115 -1.12 24.65 -2.92
CA GLY A 115 -1.78 23.44 -3.38
C GLY A 115 -2.12 22.45 -2.29
N GLU A 116 -2.23 21.20 -2.69
CA GLU A 116 -2.52 20.09 -1.79
C GLU A 116 -1.43 19.89 -0.73
N PRO A 117 -1.81 19.47 0.51
CA PRO A 117 -0.84 19.12 1.53
C PRO A 117 0.19 18.10 1.03
N ALA A 118 1.47 18.37 1.27
CA ALA A 118 2.58 17.56 0.77
C ALA A 118 3.57 17.22 1.88
N ILE A 119 4.40 16.22 1.63
CA ILE A 119 5.54 15.86 2.47
C ILE A 119 6.86 16.08 1.73
N VAL A 120 7.89 16.30 2.51
CA VAL A 120 9.29 16.22 2.11
C VAL A 120 9.88 14.98 2.76
N GLN A 121 10.32 14.04 1.95
CA GLN A 121 10.86 12.77 2.40
C GLN A 121 12.31 12.62 1.92
N ARG A 122 13.21 12.18 2.81
CA ARG A 122 14.60 11.89 2.43
C ARG A 122 14.61 10.90 1.25
N PHE A 123 15.36 11.23 0.22
CA PHE A 123 15.64 10.30 -0.86
C PHE A 123 16.58 9.20 -0.34
N VAL A 124 16.17 7.95 -0.51
CA VAL A 124 16.99 6.77 -0.23
C VAL A 124 17.38 6.20 -1.59
N PRO A 125 18.68 6.13 -1.92
CA PRO A 125 19.13 5.42 -3.11
C PRO A 125 18.96 3.92 -2.88
N GLY A 126 18.57 3.18 -3.92
CA GLY A 126 18.40 1.74 -3.83
C GLY A 126 17.38 1.18 -4.81
N ASP A 127 17.06 -0.07 -4.61
CA ASP A 127 16.14 -0.83 -5.46
C ASP A 127 14.69 -0.67 -5.01
N VAL A 128 13.83 -0.23 -5.92
CA VAL A 128 12.39 -0.13 -5.66
C VAL A 128 11.74 -1.51 -5.73
N ARG A 129 10.96 -1.83 -4.72
CA ARG A 129 10.17 -3.06 -4.60
C ARG A 129 8.78 -2.73 -4.05
N THR A 130 7.81 -3.52 -4.43
CA THR A 130 6.45 -3.46 -3.88
C THR A 130 6.11 -4.80 -3.24
N SER A 131 5.40 -4.76 -2.11
CA SER A 131 4.79 -5.96 -1.54
C SER A 131 3.27 -5.91 -1.68
N PHE A 132 2.67 -7.07 -1.84
CA PHE A 132 1.24 -7.32 -1.60
C PHE A 132 1.13 -8.38 -0.53
N THR A 133 0.32 -8.14 0.49
CA THR A 133 0.17 -9.05 1.62
C THR A 133 -1.29 -9.34 1.90
N LEU A 134 -1.58 -10.60 2.11
CA LEU A 134 -2.80 -11.14 2.66
C LEU A 134 -2.54 -11.52 4.12
N ALA A 135 -3.30 -10.96 5.05
CA ALA A 135 -3.11 -11.18 6.47
C ALA A 135 -4.44 -11.41 7.20
N HIS A 136 -4.39 -12.12 8.33
CA HIS A 136 -5.51 -12.33 9.22
C HIS A 136 -5.06 -12.32 10.68
N ALA A 137 -5.75 -11.52 11.50
CA ALA A 137 -5.54 -11.43 12.95
C ALA A 137 -4.06 -11.26 13.35
N GLY A 138 -3.34 -10.36 12.64
CA GLY A 138 -1.92 -10.10 12.93
C GLY A 138 -0.95 -11.17 12.41
N ARG A 139 -1.41 -12.10 11.57
CA ARG A 139 -0.57 -13.13 10.94
C ARG A 139 -0.58 -13.00 9.42
N VAL A 140 0.60 -13.04 8.83
CA VAL A 140 0.76 -13.09 7.37
C VAL A 140 0.33 -14.47 6.86
N GLN A 141 -0.60 -14.49 5.90
CA GLN A 141 -0.98 -15.70 5.18
C GLN A 141 -0.15 -15.86 3.90
N ARG A 142 0.12 -14.76 3.22
CA ARG A 142 1.04 -14.70 2.07
C ARG A 142 1.52 -13.27 1.85
N THR A 143 2.81 -13.12 1.56
CA THR A 143 3.40 -11.90 1.00
C THR A 143 3.97 -12.20 -0.38
N ILE A 144 3.66 -11.36 -1.36
CA ILE A 144 4.25 -11.35 -2.69
C ILE A 144 5.13 -10.10 -2.79
N VAL A 145 6.41 -10.29 -3.07
CA VAL A 145 7.31 -9.18 -3.42
C VAL A 145 7.47 -9.14 -4.94
N TYR A 146 7.35 -7.95 -5.52
CA TYR A 146 7.44 -7.78 -6.97
C TYR A 146 8.00 -6.41 -7.34
N ARG A 147 8.33 -6.22 -8.61
CA ARG A 147 8.80 -4.95 -9.17
C ARG A 147 8.15 -4.65 -10.51
N GLY A 148 8.07 -3.39 -10.87
CA GLY A 148 7.77 -2.97 -12.24
C GLY A 148 8.99 -3.19 -13.13
N VAL A 149 8.79 -3.78 -14.32
CA VAL A 149 9.86 -4.03 -15.30
C VAL A 149 9.64 -3.31 -16.62
N VAL A 150 8.42 -2.90 -16.91
CA VAL A 150 8.09 -2.04 -18.05
C VAL A 150 7.24 -0.89 -17.54
N MET A 151 7.64 0.33 -17.87
CA MET A 151 6.97 1.56 -17.43
C MET A 151 6.26 2.22 -18.59
N SER A 152 5.06 2.79 -18.32
CA SER A 152 4.36 3.73 -19.18
C SER A 152 4.16 5.01 -18.35
N GLY A 153 4.94 6.04 -18.64
CA GLY A 153 5.04 7.22 -17.78
C GLY A 153 5.52 6.82 -16.36
N THR A 154 4.75 7.16 -15.35
CA THR A 154 5.03 6.84 -13.94
C THR A 154 4.46 5.50 -13.48
N VAL A 155 3.69 4.81 -14.33
CA VAL A 155 2.97 3.57 -13.97
C VAL A 155 3.66 2.35 -14.59
N ALA A 156 3.86 1.31 -13.78
CA ALA A 156 4.34 0.03 -14.30
C ALA A 156 3.20 -0.73 -15.01
N VAL A 157 3.50 -1.21 -16.22
CA VAL A 157 2.58 -1.99 -17.07
C VAL A 157 2.97 -3.45 -17.23
N CYS A 158 4.14 -3.83 -16.72
CA CYS A 158 4.55 -5.22 -16.57
C CYS A 158 5.24 -5.39 -15.23
N PHE A 159 4.90 -6.45 -14.53
CA PHE A 159 5.41 -6.74 -13.19
C PHE A 159 6.14 -8.07 -13.20
N GLU A 160 7.22 -8.14 -12.44
CA GLU A 160 8.01 -9.34 -12.22
C GLU A 160 8.01 -9.67 -10.73
N ARG A 161 7.73 -10.93 -10.42
CA ARG A 161 7.80 -11.45 -9.06
C ARG A 161 9.25 -11.62 -8.63
N VAL A 162 9.53 -11.21 -7.39
CA VAL A 162 10.80 -11.49 -6.70
C VAL A 162 10.55 -12.71 -5.79
N PRO A 163 11.18 -13.86 -6.03
CA PRO A 163 10.82 -15.13 -5.36
C PRO A 163 11.01 -15.11 -3.84
N SER A 164 11.98 -14.34 -3.34
CA SER A 164 12.23 -14.15 -1.90
C SER A 164 12.92 -12.82 -1.67
N HIS A 165 12.51 -12.13 -0.61
CA HIS A 165 13.15 -10.89 -0.16
C HIS A 165 13.08 -10.78 1.36
N PRO A 166 13.99 -11.45 2.10
CA PRO A 166 13.91 -11.62 3.56
C PRO A 166 13.72 -10.31 4.34
N ALA A 167 14.40 -9.23 3.93
CA ALA A 167 14.29 -7.93 4.61
C ALA A 167 12.88 -7.34 4.50
N ILE A 168 12.24 -7.43 3.32
CA ILE A 168 10.87 -6.95 3.12
C ILE A 168 9.88 -7.87 3.84
N GLU A 169 10.05 -9.18 3.74
CA GLU A 169 9.18 -10.17 4.39
C GLU A 169 9.18 -9.99 5.90
N ALA A 170 10.35 -9.88 6.53
CA ALA A 170 10.48 -9.63 7.97
C ALA A 170 9.88 -8.27 8.40
N TRP A 171 10.05 -7.23 7.57
CA TRP A 171 9.45 -5.93 7.79
C TRP A 171 7.91 -6.03 7.80
N VAL A 172 7.35 -6.70 6.80
CA VAL A 172 5.89 -6.89 6.63
C VAL A 172 5.32 -7.76 7.76
N GLU A 173 5.98 -8.85 8.13
CA GLU A 173 5.55 -9.70 9.26
C GLU A 173 5.49 -8.91 10.56
N THR A 174 6.52 -8.09 10.83
CA THR A 174 6.55 -7.24 12.02
C THR A 174 5.42 -6.21 12.00
N PHE A 175 5.19 -5.56 10.85
CA PHE A 175 4.09 -4.62 10.70
C PHE A 175 2.73 -5.28 10.95
N VAL A 176 2.47 -6.40 10.27
CA VAL A 176 1.21 -7.14 10.37
C VAL A 176 0.93 -7.56 11.81
N ALA A 177 1.94 -8.10 12.51
CA ALA A 177 1.83 -8.51 13.89
C ALA A 177 1.56 -7.33 14.84
N ARG A 178 2.32 -6.23 14.73
CA ARG A 178 2.17 -5.04 15.58
C ARG A 178 0.85 -4.31 15.35
N ALA A 179 0.42 -4.25 14.09
CA ALA A 179 -0.85 -3.65 13.71
C ALA A 179 -2.07 -4.54 14.02
N GLY A 180 -1.90 -5.83 14.29
CA GLY A 180 -3.02 -6.79 14.36
C GLY A 180 -3.81 -6.81 13.05
N TRP A 181 -3.11 -6.72 11.89
CA TRP A 181 -3.74 -6.47 10.60
C TRP A 181 -4.58 -7.65 10.13
N SER A 182 -5.72 -7.35 9.52
CA SER A 182 -6.55 -8.31 8.76
C SER A 182 -6.96 -7.70 7.44
N GLY A 183 -6.86 -8.47 6.35
CA GLY A 183 -7.19 -8.02 5.00
C GLY A 183 -5.96 -7.82 4.13
N PHE A 184 -6.14 -7.07 3.05
CA PHE A 184 -5.06 -6.71 2.14
C PHE A 184 -4.27 -5.52 2.66
N VAL A 185 -2.96 -5.56 2.47
CA VAL A 185 -2.07 -4.41 2.63
C VAL A 185 -0.89 -4.54 1.70
N SER A 186 -0.47 -3.43 1.15
CA SER A 186 0.66 -3.35 0.21
C SER A 186 1.56 -2.19 0.60
N PHE A 187 2.86 -2.36 0.41
CA PHE A 187 3.85 -1.33 0.71
C PHE A 187 4.79 -1.16 -0.47
N ASP A 188 5.17 0.09 -0.71
CA ASP A 188 6.28 0.40 -1.60
C ASP A 188 7.54 0.61 -0.77
N PHE A 189 8.63 -0.03 -1.19
CA PHE A 189 9.92 -0.01 -0.52
C PHE A 189 11.03 0.52 -1.43
N VAL A 190 12.03 1.10 -0.80
CA VAL A 190 13.39 1.19 -1.34
C VAL A 190 14.28 0.32 -0.46
N VAL A 191 15.01 -0.59 -1.09
CA VAL A 191 16.04 -1.39 -0.41
C VAL A 191 17.39 -0.75 -0.71
N ASP A 192 18.06 -0.26 0.33
CA ASP A 192 19.35 0.41 0.20
C ASP A 192 20.51 -0.58 0.01
N ASP A 193 21.71 -0.06 -0.25
CA ASP A 193 22.93 -0.87 -0.47
C ASP A 193 23.34 -1.70 0.75
N ALA A 194 22.85 -1.35 1.96
CA ALA A 194 23.03 -2.13 3.17
C ALA A 194 21.98 -3.25 3.32
N GLY A 195 21.05 -3.36 2.39
CA GLY A 195 19.96 -4.34 2.41
C GLY A 195 18.80 -3.99 3.33
N VAL A 196 18.73 -2.75 3.83
CA VAL A 196 17.63 -2.29 4.67
C VAL A 196 16.43 -1.92 3.81
N ALA A 197 15.26 -2.48 4.12
CA ALA A 197 14.01 -2.16 3.46
C ALA A 197 13.35 -0.94 4.14
N HIS A 198 13.32 0.19 3.44
CA HIS A 198 12.65 1.41 3.87
C HIS A 198 11.29 1.53 3.20
N ALA A 199 10.21 1.45 3.98
CA ALA A 199 8.87 1.64 3.43
C ALA A 199 8.61 3.13 3.15
N ILE A 200 8.27 3.46 1.91
CA ILE A 200 8.07 4.83 1.43
C ILE A 200 6.61 5.20 1.26
N GLU A 201 5.72 4.21 1.21
CA GLU A 201 4.27 4.37 1.04
C GLU A 201 3.52 3.10 1.48
N CYS A 202 2.31 3.26 2.01
CA CYS A 202 1.36 2.19 2.25
C CYS A 202 0.15 2.34 1.34
N ASN A 203 -0.23 1.22 0.72
CA ASN A 203 -1.49 1.03 0.01
C ASN A 203 -2.31 0.02 0.81
N PRO A 204 -3.24 0.43 1.71
CA PRO A 204 -3.98 -0.47 2.58
C PRO A 204 -5.12 -1.19 1.82
N ARG A 205 -4.77 -1.82 0.71
CA ARG A 205 -5.62 -2.49 -0.27
C ARG A 205 -4.83 -3.48 -1.10
N ALA A 206 -5.51 -4.20 -1.98
CA ALA A 206 -4.83 -4.99 -3.00
C ALA A 206 -4.10 -4.10 -4.02
N THR A 207 -2.99 -4.62 -4.52
CA THR A 207 -2.21 -4.06 -5.62
C THR A 207 -1.91 -5.16 -6.64
N SER A 208 -1.12 -4.86 -7.66
CA SER A 208 -0.82 -5.81 -8.75
C SER A 208 -0.26 -7.16 -8.27
N GLY A 209 0.33 -7.21 -7.08
CA GLY A 209 0.84 -8.45 -6.50
C GLY A 209 -0.23 -9.54 -6.27
N ILE A 210 -1.50 -9.16 -6.12
CA ILE A 210 -2.61 -10.12 -5.96
C ILE A 210 -2.70 -11.10 -7.14
N HIS A 211 -2.31 -10.68 -8.33
CA HIS A 211 -2.38 -11.51 -9.53
C HIS A 211 -1.36 -12.66 -9.56
N PHE A 212 -0.34 -12.62 -8.69
CA PHE A 212 0.60 -13.72 -8.52
C PHE A 212 0.11 -14.79 -7.54
N VAL A 213 -0.98 -14.55 -6.81
CA VAL A 213 -1.58 -15.52 -5.90
C VAL A 213 -2.48 -16.49 -6.67
N HIS A 214 -2.48 -17.77 -6.30
CA HIS A 214 -3.38 -18.76 -6.87
C HIS A 214 -4.83 -18.41 -6.54
N PRO A 215 -5.76 -18.28 -7.50
CA PRO A 215 -7.07 -17.68 -7.27
C PRO A 215 -7.95 -18.47 -6.30
N GLU A 216 -7.87 -19.81 -6.33
CA GLU A 216 -8.65 -20.65 -5.42
C GLU A 216 -8.17 -20.52 -3.97
N ASP A 217 -6.85 -20.44 -3.76
CA ASP A 217 -6.27 -20.23 -2.45
C ASP A 217 -6.56 -18.83 -1.91
N LEU A 218 -6.51 -17.82 -2.78
CA LEU A 218 -6.90 -16.46 -2.43
C LEU A 218 -8.36 -16.41 -1.98
N ALA A 219 -9.27 -16.99 -2.77
CA ALA A 219 -10.70 -17.04 -2.47
C ALA A 219 -10.96 -17.75 -1.13
N ARG A 220 -10.31 -18.90 -0.91
CA ARG A 220 -10.38 -19.65 0.35
C ARG A 220 -9.88 -18.83 1.54
N ALA A 221 -8.71 -18.22 1.44
CA ALA A 221 -8.12 -17.44 2.53
C ALA A 221 -8.96 -16.21 2.91
N ILE A 222 -9.66 -15.61 1.93
CA ILE A 222 -10.61 -14.52 2.19
C ILE A 222 -11.90 -15.05 2.82
N ALA A 223 -12.45 -16.15 2.30
CA ALA A 223 -13.72 -16.71 2.76
C ALA A 223 -13.61 -17.39 4.12
N ALA A 224 -12.54 -18.13 4.35
CA ALA A 224 -12.23 -18.89 5.57
C ALA A 224 -10.80 -18.58 6.07
N PRO A 225 -10.57 -17.40 6.65
CA PRO A 225 -9.22 -16.93 6.97
C PRO A 225 -8.53 -17.74 8.08
N GLU A 226 -9.28 -18.55 8.84
CA GLU A 226 -8.73 -19.48 9.85
C GLU A 226 -8.28 -20.82 9.24
N ASP A 227 -8.52 -21.06 7.94
CA ASP A 227 -8.07 -22.26 7.26
C ASP A 227 -6.52 -22.32 7.25
N PRO A 228 -5.91 -23.37 7.83
CA PRO A 228 -4.45 -23.43 7.99
C PRO A 228 -3.70 -23.75 6.69
N ARG A 229 -4.41 -24.05 5.60
CA ARG A 229 -3.76 -24.39 4.33
C ARG A 229 -2.98 -23.21 3.76
N THR A 230 -1.80 -23.51 3.26
CA THR A 230 -0.92 -22.51 2.63
C THR A 230 -1.60 -21.87 1.43
N VAL A 231 -1.46 -20.55 1.33
CA VAL A 231 -1.84 -19.79 0.13
C VAL A 231 -0.69 -19.89 -0.87
N LEU A 232 -0.94 -20.52 -2.01
CA LEU A 232 0.06 -20.77 -3.04
C LEU A 232 0.18 -19.60 -4.02
N GLU A 233 1.36 -19.46 -4.57
CA GLU A 233 1.65 -18.55 -5.67
C GLU A 233 1.47 -19.27 -7.01
N LYS A 234 1.09 -18.51 -8.03
CA LYS A 234 1.10 -19.01 -9.41
C LYS A 234 2.54 -19.26 -9.86
N ASP A 235 2.74 -20.25 -10.66
CA ASP A 235 4.02 -20.51 -11.33
C ASP A 235 4.18 -19.58 -12.55
N VAL A 236 4.25 -18.28 -12.27
CA VAL A 236 4.50 -17.24 -13.27
C VAL A 236 5.50 -16.22 -12.70
N ALA A 237 6.55 -15.94 -13.47
CA ALA A 237 7.55 -14.96 -13.09
C ALA A 237 7.12 -13.52 -13.43
N ARG A 238 6.37 -13.33 -14.52
CA ARG A 238 5.97 -12.01 -15.04
C ARG A 238 4.50 -11.97 -15.43
N LEU A 239 3.88 -10.84 -15.13
CA LEU A 239 2.50 -10.55 -15.52
C LEU A 239 2.46 -9.22 -16.29
N PRO A 240 2.11 -9.23 -17.58
CA PRO A 240 1.75 -8.03 -18.29
C PRO A 240 0.40 -7.54 -17.79
N ARG A 241 0.30 -6.24 -17.54
CA ARG A 241 -0.97 -5.59 -17.23
C ARG A 241 -1.43 -4.85 -18.49
N PHE A 242 -2.41 -5.38 -19.17
CA PHE A 242 -3.13 -4.62 -20.19
C PHE A 242 -4.05 -3.63 -19.47
N LEU A 243 -3.82 -2.35 -19.67
CA LEU A 243 -4.64 -1.26 -19.13
C LEU A 243 -5.35 -0.53 -20.30
N PRO A 244 -6.46 -1.05 -20.84
CA PRO A 244 -7.28 -0.26 -21.73
C PRO A 244 -7.93 0.93 -21.01
N SER A 245 -8.18 0.82 -19.70
CA SER A 245 -9.02 1.77 -18.95
C SER A 245 -8.28 2.92 -18.25
N GLN A 246 -6.97 2.90 -18.13
CA GLN A 246 -6.23 4.01 -17.49
C GLN A 246 -5.78 5.10 -18.47
N THR A 247 -5.91 4.89 -19.77
CA THR A 247 -5.66 5.91 -20.80
C THR A 247 -6.86 6.81 -21.06
N GLU A 248 -8.05 6.48 -20.57
CA GLU A 248 -9.28 7.26 -20.77
C GLU A 248 -9.59 8.24 -19.62
N THR A 249 -8.76 8.29 -18.58
CA THR A 249 -8.94 9.19 -17.41
C THR A 249 -7.80 10.20 -17.26
N GLN A 250 -7.20 10.64 -18.36
CA GLN A 250 -6.32 11.80 -18.38
C GLN A 250 -7.03 13.01 -18.97
#